data_659ff76e7afcec6cb954b3f4bb0a493c
#
_entry.id   659ff76e7afcec6cb954b3f4bb0a493c
#
_cell.length_a   1.000
_cell.length_b   1.000
_cell.length_c   1.000
_cell.angle_alpha   90.00
_cell.angle_beta   90.00
_cell.angle_gamma   90.00
#
_symmetry.space_group_name_H-M   'P 1'
#
loop_
_entity.id
_entity.type
_entity.pdbx_description
1 polymer ?
#
loop_
_entity_poly.entity_id
_entity_poly.type
_entity_poly.pdbx_seq_one_letter_code
_entity_poly.pdbx_strand_id
1 'polypeptide(L)' 'MYIITNDNCQNCNRLKTMLGDKVITTKFIKASDNMELCRRLNVRQVPALVKDDNTVVFDLGEIVSEVEKAL' A
#
# COMPACT_ATOMS: atom_id res chain seq x y z
N MET A 1 -5.11 -8.54 -1.62
CA MET A 1 -3.98 -7.65 -1.31
C MET A 1 -4.24 -6.27 -1.90
N TYR A 2 -3.99 -5.23 -1.14
CA TYR A 2 -4.18 -3.86 -1.61
C TYR A 2 -3.21 -2.94 -0.86
N ILE A 3 -3.02 -1.73 -1.41
CA ILE A 3 -2.09 -0.76 -0.83
C ILE A 3 -2.88 0.49 -0.45
N ILE A 4 -2.69 0.93 0.79
CA ILE A 4 -3.30 2.15 1.30
C ILE A 4 -2.33 3.30 1.06
N THR A 5 -2.79 4.33 0.36
CA THR A 5 -2.01 5.52 0.07
C THR A 5 -2.80 6.75 0.48
N ASN A 6 -2.24 7.93 0.25
CA ASN A 6 -2.95 9.17 0.50
C ASN A 6 -2.46 10.23 -0.49
N ASP A 7 -3.21 11.32 -0.60
CA ASP A 7 -2.80 12.42 -1.44
C ASP A 7 -1.61 13.15 -0.78
N ASN A 8 -0.77 13.78 -1.59
CA ASN A 8 0.41 14.52 -1.13
C ASN A 8 1.36 13.67 -0.29
N CYS A 9 1.45 12.39 -0.61
CA CYS A 9 2.32 11.45 0.09
C CYS A 9 3.56 11.19 -0.77
N GLN A 10 4.69 11.70 -0.32
CA GLN A 10 5.94 11.55 -1.07
C GLN A 10 6.37 10.09 -1.19
N ASN A 11 6.25 9.33 -0.10
CA ASN A 11 6.62 7.92 -0.10
C ASN A 11 5.66 7.07 -0.93
N CYS A 12 4.38 7.46 -0.99
CA CYS A 12 3.42 6.77 -1.85
C CYS A 12 3.80 6.95 -3.31
N ASN A 13 4.20 8.15 -3.70
CA ASN A 13 4.65 8.41 -5.06
C ASN A 13 5.94 7.65 -5.38
N ARG A 14 6.85 7.59 -4.42
CA ARG A 14 8.08 6.82 -4.57
C ARG A 14 7.77 5.34 -4.78
N LEU A 15 6.82 4.81 -4.01
CA LEU A 15 6.41 3.41 -4.16
C LEU A 15 5.87 3.14 -5.56
N LYS A 16 5.02 4.02 -6.07
CA LYS A 16 4.46 3.86 -7.42
C LYS A 16 5.55 3.86 -8.48
N THR A 17 6.56 4.71 -8.32
CA THR A 17 7.71 4.73 -9.22
C THR A 17 8.46 3.40 -9.16
N MET A 18 8.66 2.86 -7.97
CA MET A 18 9.36 1.59 -7.80
C MET A 18 8.58 0.43 -8.42
N LEU A 19 7.26 0.47 -8.34
CA LEU A 19 6.41 -0.58 -8.91
C LEU A 19 6.37 -0.54 -10.43
N GLY A 20 6.55 0.64 -11.03
CA GLY A 20 6.52 0.78 -12.48
C GLY A 20 5.20 0.33 -13.07
N ASP A 21 5.25 -0.58 -14.05
CA ASP A 21 4.05 -1.07 -14.75
C ASP A 21 3.10 -1.84 -13.83
N LYS A 22 3.58 -2.34 -12.71
CA LYS A 22 2.76 -3.11 -11.78
C LYS A 22 1.69 -2.25 -11.09
N VAL A 23 1.81 -0.93 -11.18
CA VAL A 23 0.79 0.00 -10.67
C VAL A 23 -0.57 -0.29 -11.30
N ILE A 24 -0.58 -0.69 -12.57
CA ILE A 24 -1.82 -0.90 -13.32
C ILE A 24 -2.63 -2.07 -12.74
N THR A 25 -1.95 -3.12 -12.28
CA THR A 25 -2.60 -4.31 -11.75
C THR A 25 -2.71 -4.33 -10.22
N THR A 26 -2.17 -3.31 -9.56
CA THR A 26 -2.19 -3.21 -8.11
C THR A 26 -3.38 -2.37 -7.66
N LYS A 27 -4.10 -2.84 -6.64
CA LYS A 27 -5.23 -2.10 -6.10
C LYS A 27 -4.74 -1.08 -5.06
N PHE A 28 -5.10 0.18 -5.27
CA PHE A 28 -4.79 1.27 -4.34
C PHE A 28 -6.07 1.84 -3.77
N ILE A 29 -6.08 2.14 -2.48
CA ILE A 29 -7.18 2.84 -1.82
C ILE A 29 -6.60 4.01 -1.03
N LYS A 30 -7.44 5.02 -0.78
CA LYS A 30 -7.01 6.20 -0.03
C LYS A 30 -7.31 6.03 1.46
N ALA A 31 -6.34 6.38 2.30
CA ALA A 31 -6.53 6.35 3.74
C ALA A 31 -7.65 7.28 4.18
N SER A 32 -7.74 8.47 3.55
CA SER A 32 -8.76 9.46 3.90
C SER A 32 -10.18 8.95 3.66
N ASP A 33 -10.37 8.06 2.68
CA ASP A 33 -11.68 7.48 2.38
C ASP A 33 -11.93 6.19 3.15
N ASN A 34 -10.94 5.71 3.91
CA ASN A 34 -11.01 4.40 4.57
C ASN A 34 -10.46 4.49 6.00
N MET A 35 -10.81 5.56 6.70
CA MET A 35 -10.26 5.84 8.03
C MET A 35 -10.61 4.75 9.05
N GLU A 36 -11.83 4.22 8.98
CA GLU A 36 -12.23 3.17 9.90
C GLU A 36 -11.44 1.88 9.67
N LEU A 37 -11.21 1.55 8.40
CA LEU A 37 -10.39 0.39 8.05
C LEU A 37 -8.97 0.56 8.57
N CYS A 38 -8.40 1.75 8.39
CA CYS A 38 -7.05 2.04 8.87
C CYS A 38 -6.96 1.91 10.39
N ARG A 39 -7.99 2.37 11.10
CA ARG A 39 -8.05 2.27 12.56
C ARG A 39 -8.10 0.82 13.00
N ARG A 40 -8.93 0.01 12.32
CA ARG A 40 -9.09 -1.40 12.63
C ARG A 40 -7.80 -2.18 12.41
N LEU A 41 -7.07 -1.86 11.34
CA LEU A 41 -5.81 -2.51 11.00
C LEU A 41 -4.61 -1.88 11.69
N ASN A 42 -4.84 -0.81 12.48
CA ASN A 42 -3.79 -0.06 13.16
C ASN A 42 -2.78 0.54 12.18
N VAL A 43 -3.26 1.00 11.03
CA VAL A 43 -2.42 1.65 10.02
C VAL A 43 -2.26 3.12 10.41
N ARG A 44 -1.02 3.52 10.70
CA ARG A 44 -0.71 4.88 11.15
C ARG A 44 0.15 5.65 10.17
N GLN A 45 0.63 4.99 9.14
CA GLN A 45 1.45 5.63 8.11
C GLN A 45 1.15 5.02 6.76
N VAL A 46 1.40 5.78 5.71
CA VAL A 46 1.23 5.33 4.34
C VAL A 46 2.56 5.51 3.60
N PRO A 47 2.85 4.70 2.58
CA PRO A 47 1.99 3.63 2.07
C PRO A 47 2.00 2.42 2.99
N ALA A 48 0.91 1.63 2.93
CA ALA A 48 0.78 0.41 3.71
C ALA A 48 0.18 -0.67 2.84
N LEU A 49 0.87 -1.80 2.73
CA LEU A 49 0.35 -2.96 2.01
C LEU A 49 -0.41 -3.84 2.98
N VAL A 50 -1.66 -4.17 2.63
CA VAL A 50 -2.47 -5.10 3.41
C VAL A 50 -2.57 -6.40 2.63
N LYS A 51 -2.06 -7.46 3.22
CA LYS A 51 -2.05 -8.78 2.60
C LYS A 51 -3.39 -9.49 2.85
N ASP A 52 -3.62 -10.59 2.16
CA ASP A 52 -4.89 -11.31 2.24
C ASP A 52 -5.18 -11.84 3.65
N ASP A 53 -4.15 -12.05 4.46
CA ASP A 53 -4.31 -12.48 5.85
C ASP A 53 -4.39 -11.30 6.83
N ASN A 54 -4.54 -10.07 6.31
CA ASN A 54 -4.60 -8.82 7.06
C ASN A 54 -3.29 -8.41 7.73
N THR A 55 -2.18 -9.03 7.34
CA THR A 55 -0.86 -8.57 7.74
C THR A 55 -0.54 -7.28 7.01
N VAL A 56 0.01 -6.29 7.73
CA VAL A 56 0.30 -4.98 7.15
C VAL A 56 1.81 -4.80 7.05
N VAL A 57 2.27 -4.35 5.87
CA VAL A 57 3.67 -4.11 5.58
C VAL A 57 3.85 -2.64 5.23
N PHE A 58 4.83 -1.99 5.86
CA PHE A 58 5.07 -0.55 5.69
C PHE A 58 6.35 -0.23 4.92
N ASP A 59 7.32 -1.13 4.89
CA ASP A 59 8.59 -0.89 4.22
C ASP A 59 8.43 -0.92 2.70
N LEU A 60 8.94 0.10 2.02
CA LEU A 60 8.79 0.22 0.57
C LEU A 60 9.36 -0.97 -0.18
N GLY A 61 10.55 -1.40 0.20
CA GLY A 61 11.20 -2.55 -0.44
C GLY A 61 10.42 -3.83 -0.25
N GLU A 62 9.89 -4.04 0.96
CA GLU A 62 9.08 -5.22 1.23
C GLU A 62 7.76 -5.19 0.47
N ILE A 63 7.14 -4.01 0.36
CA ILE A 63 5.90 -3.87 -0.41
C ILE A 63 6.12 -4.27 -1.86
N VAL A 64 7.20 -3.76 -2.46
CA VAL A 64 7.53 -4.10 -3.85
C VAL A 64 7.74 -5.60 -3.99
N SER A 65 8.48 -6.19 -3.06
CA SER A 65 8.75 -7.63 -3.08
C SER A 65 7.47 -8.44 -3.01
N GLU A 66 6.53 -8.07 -2.14
CA GLU A 66 5.27 -8.77 -1.99
C GLU A 66 4.39 -8.64 -3.24
N VAL A 67 4.37 -7.46 -3.85
CA VAL A 67 3.62 -7.26 -5.09
C VAL A 67 4.19 -8.14 -6.20
N GLU A 68 5.52 -8.22 -6.30
CA GLU A 68 6.18 -9.04 -7.31
C GLU A 68 5.89 -10.52 -7.12
N LYS A 69 5.84 -10.98 -5.87
CA LYS A 69 5.51 -12.38 -5.57
C LYS A 69 4.07 -12.72 -5.94
N ALA A 70 3.17 -11.75 -5.90
CA ALA A 70 1.75 -11.97 -6.17
C ALA A 70 1.43 -12.02 -7.68
N LEU A 71 2.39 -11.68 -8.52
CA LEU A 71 2.19 -11.67 -9.98
C LEU A 71 2.52 -13.04 -10.65
#